data_a2bfaf0fc8f86325f43605a7529575eb
#
_entry.id   a2bfaf0fc8f86325f43605a7529575eb
#
_cell.length_a   1.000
_cell.length_b   1.000
_cell.length_c   1.000
_cell.angle_alpha   90.00
_cell.angle_beta   90.00
_cell.angle_gamma   90.00
#
_symmetry.space_group_name_H-M   'P 1'
#
loop_
_entity.id
_entity.type
_entity.pdbx_description
1 polymer ?
#
loop_
_entity_poly.entity_id
_entity_poly.type
_entity_poly.pdbx_seq_one_letter_code
_entity_poly.pdbx_strand_id
1 'polypeptide(L)'
;MLQHGSILIDDDQSSIAEFLRERVSPPPPPATLRDALGRAPVMAEVGDALFRAVRTLADPDATPLETDDDLARDMTGLAERYRDDAWTWRR
;
A
#
# COMPACT_ATOMS: atom_id res chain seq x y z
N MET A 1 -9.03 6.96 -15.32
CA MET A 1 -9.02 7.47 -13.92
C MET A 1 -8.02 6.66 -13.11
N LEU A 2 -7.14 7.31 -12.39
CA LEU A 2 -6.28 6.65 -11.42
C LEU A 2 -6.98 6.64 -10.07
N GLN A 3 -7.16 5.47 -9.49
CA GLN A 3 -7.73 5.31 -8.17
C GLN A 3 -6.76 4.49 -7.30
N HIS A 4 -6.51 4.96 -6.09
CA HIS A 4 -5.72 4.22 -5.13
C HIS A 4 -6.37 4.28 -3.76
N GLY A 5 -6.03 3.31 -2.93
CA GLY A 5 -6.44 3.27 -1.54
C GLY A 5 -5.34 2.64 -0.70
N SER A 6 -5.44 2.82 0.58
CA SER A 6 -4.54 2.18 1.55
C SER A 6 -5.32 1.53 2.68
N ILE A 7 -4.76 0.42 3.15
CA ILE A 7 -5.26 -0.27 4.34
C ILE A 7 -4.20 -0.11 5.41
N LEU A 8 -4.54 0.57 6.49
CA LEU A 8 -3.62 0.81 7.59
C LEU A 8 -3.57 -0.42 8.49
N ILE A 9 -2.37 -0.94 8.72
CA ILE A 9 -2.17 -2.13 9.56
C ILE A 9 -2.03 -1.72 11.02
N ASP A 10 -1.11 -0.84 11.34
CA ASP A 10 -0.75 -0.48 12.70
C ASP A 10 -0.61 1.02 12.91
N ASP A 11 0.02 1.73 11.99
CA ASP A 11 0.25 3.17 12.09
C ASP A 11 -1.02 3.95 11.74
N ASP A 12 -1.48 4.76 12.67
CA ASP A 12 -2.64 5.63 12.48
C ASP A 12 -2.32 6.95 11.74
N GLN A 13 -1.08 7.11 11.29
CA GLN A 13 -0.59 8.30 10.58
C GLN A 13 -0.71 9.61 11.40
N SER A 14 -0.82 9.53 12.72
CA SER A 14 -0.92 10.72 13.58
C SER A 14 0.28 11.67 13.47
N SER A 15 1.45 11.14 13.12
CA SER A 15 2.67 11.91 12.91
C SER A 15 2.62 12.88 11.72
N ILE A 16 1.67 12.74 10.81
CA ILE A 16 1.52 13.65 9.66
C ILE A 16 1.40 15.10 10.13
N ALA A 17 0.68 15.34 11.22
CA ALA A 17 0.48 16.68 11.77
C ALA A 17 1.81 17.36 12.15
N GLU A 18 2.84 16.61 12.50
CA GLU A 18 4.16 17.12 12.87
C GLU A 18 4.94 17.70 11.67
N PHE A 19 4.61 17.24 10.47
CA PHE A 19 5.28 17.68 9.24
C PHE A 19 4.61 18.88 8.57
N LEU A 20 3.47 19.32 9.08
CA LEU A 20 2.76 20.47 8.52
C LEU A 20 3.36 21.77 9.02
N ARG A 21 3.57 22.72 8.11
CA ARG A 21 4.12 24.04 8.43
C ARG A 21 3.18 24.88 9.30
N GLU A 22 1.90 24.64 9.21
CA GLU A 22 0.85 25.30 10.00
C GLU A 22 0.28 24.34 11.01
N ARG A 23 -0.04 24.86 12.18
CA ARG A 23 -0.74 24.08 13.21
C ARG A 23 -2.16 23.83 12.76
N VAL A 24 -2.40 22.63 12.28
CA VAL A 24 -3.74 22.15 11.93
C VAL A 24 -4.19 21.18 13.00
N SER A 25 -5.45 21.27 13.40
CA SER A 25 -6.03 20.24 14.27
C SER A 25 -5.93 18.87 13.58
N PRO A 26 -5.34 17.86 14.23
CA PRO A 26 -5.26 16.54 13.62
C PRO A 26 -6.64 15.99 13.32
N PRO A 27 -6.84 15.35 12.16
CA PRO A 27 -8.09 14.65 11.90
C PRO A 27 -8.31 13.52 12.91
N PRO A 28 -9.55 13.06 13.08
CA PRO A 28 -9.79 11.87 13.90
C PRO A 28 -8.92 10.71 13.44
N PRO A 29 -8.37 9.88 14.34
CA PRO A 29 -7.52 8.77 13.95
C PRO A 29 -8.29 7.80 13.04
N PRO A 30 -7.69 7.37 11.92
CA PRO A 30 -8.30 6.38 11.05
C PRO A 30 -8.33 5.00 11.73
N ALA A 31 -9.23 4.14 11.27
CA ALA A 31 -9.27 2.76 11.70
C ALA A 31 -8.03 2.00 11.17
N THR A 32 -7.45 1.16 12.01
CA THR A 32 -6.36 0.26 11.62
C THR A 32 -6.78 -1.19 11.76
N LEU A 33 -6.09 -2.10 11.05
CA LEU A 33 -6.32 -3.53 11.22
C LEU A 33 -5.98 -4.01 12.63
N ARG A 34 -4.96 -3.41 13.25
CA ARG A 34 -4.61 -3.69 14.65
C ARG A 34 -5.79 -3.45 15.59
N ASP A 35 -6.48 -2.33 15.43
CA ASP A 35 -7.64 -2.01 16.28
C ASP A 35 -8.80 -2.98 16.02
N ALA A 36 -9.04 -3.34 14.76
CA ALA A 36 -10.13 -4.25 14.40
C ALA A 36 -9.88 -5.69 14.82
N LEU A 37 -8.63 -6.16 14.75
CA LEU A 37 -8.25 -7.55 15.01
C LEU A 37 -7.69 -7.79 16.41
N GLY A 38 -7.33 -6.74 17.15
CA GLY A 38 -6.64 -6.84 18.43
C GLY A 38 -5.14 -7.14 18.31
N ARG A 39 -4.59 -7.21 17.08
CA ARG A 39 -3.17 -7.40 16.77
C ARG A 39 -2.85 -6.85 15.39
N ALA A 40 -1.60 -6.49 15.16
CA ALA A 40 -1.13 -6.09 13.84
C ALA A 40 -0.83 -7.32 13.00
N PRO A 41 -1.57 -7.59 11.90
CA PRO A 41 -1.26 -8.71 11.01
C PRO A 41 0.02 -8.41 10.20
N VAL A 42 0.74 -9.46 9.81
CA VAL A 42 1.87 -9.32 8.88
C VAL A 42 1.36 -9.14 7.44
N MET A 43 2.19 -8.53 6.59
CA MET A 43 1.81 -8.23 5.20
C MET A 43 1.36 -9.46 4.41
N ALA A 44 2.02 -10.59 4.59
CA ALA A 44 1.63 -11.83 3.92
C ALA A 44 0.21 -12.28 4.28
N GLU A 45 -0.17 -12.15 5.54
CA GLU A 45 -1.52 -12.48 6.01
C GLU A 45 -2.58 -11.58 5.37
N VAL A 46 -2.30 -10.28 5.27
CA VAL A 46 -3.19 -9.31 4.60
C VAL A 46 -3.32 -9.64 3.12
N GLY A 47 -2.20 -9.92 2.45
CA GLY A 47 -2.19 -10.30 1.04
C GLY A 47 -3.00 -11.57 0.78
N ASP A 48 -2.85 -12.60 1.60
CA ASP A 48 -3.61 -13.84 1.48
C ASP A 48 -5.11 -13.61 1.68
N ALA A 49 -5.48 -12.78 2.65
CA ALA A 49 -6.88 -12.46 2.90
C ALA A 49 -7.51 -11.70 1.72
N LEU A 50 -6.80 -10.72 1.15
CA LEU A 50 -7.25 -9.98 -0.03
C LEU A 50 -7.38 -10.90 -1.25
N PHE A 51 -6.43 -11.79 -1.45
CA PHE A 51 -6.47 -12.75 -2.56
C PHE A 51 -7.67 -13.71 -2.44
N ARG A 52 -7.93 -14.24 -1.26
CA ARG A 52 -9.12 -15.05 -1.00
C ARG A 52 -10.41 -14.28 -1.25
N ALA A 53 -10.47 -13.03 -0.85
CA ALA A 53 -11.63 -12.18 -1.10
C ALA A 53 -11.87 -11.97 -2.59
N VAL A 54 -10.84 -11.74 -3.38
CA VAL A 54 -10.93 -11.62 -4.85
C VAL A 54 -11.49 -12.89 -5.46
N ARG A 55 -10.99 -14.06 -5.06
CA ARG A 55 -11.48 -15.34 -5.56
C ARG A 55 -12.93 -15.63 -5.19
N THR A 56 -13.34 -15.20 -4.02
CA THR A 56 -14.70 -15.43 -3.53
C THR A 56 -15.71 -14.47 -4.15
N LEU A 57 -15.34 -13.19 -4.31
CA LEU A 57 -16.28 -12.14 -4.63
C LEU A 57 -16.24 -11.67 -6.09
N ALA A 58 -15.13 -11.85 -6.78
CA ALA A 58 -14.94 -11.28 -8.10
C ALA A 58 -14.52 -12.30 -9.16
N ASP A 59 -13.50 -13.11 -8.90
CA ASP A 59 -12.90 -14.01 -9.88
C ASP A 59 -12.47 -15.34 -9.24
N PRO A 60 -13.30 -16.39 -9.32
CA PRO A 60 -12.97 -17.70 -8.78
C PRO A 60 -11.74 -18.36 -9.41
N ASP A 61 -11.37 -17.94 -10.62
CA ASP A 61 -10.25 -18.48 -11.39
C ASP A 61 -8.95 -17.68 -11.19
N ALA A 62 -8.98 -16.65 -10.33
CA ALA A 62 -7.79 -15.85 -10.04
C ALA A 62 -6.66 -16.74 -9.49
N THR A 63 -5.46 -16.54 -10.02
CA THR A 63 -4.24 -17.25 -9.59
C THR A 63 -3.15 -16.21 -9.25
N PRO A 64 -2.21 -16.54 -8.34
CA PRO A 64 -1.10 -15.65 -8.07
C PRO A 64 -0.29 -15.38 -9.33
N LEU A 65 0.11 -14.11 -9.52
CA LEU A 65 1.05 -13.75 -10.56
C LEU A 65 2.47 -14.13 -10.11
N GLU A 66 3.10 -15.05 -10.85
CA GLU A 66 4.49 -15.38 -10.62
C GLU A 66 5.41 -14.34 -11.27
N THR A 67 6.44 -13.93 -10.54
CA THR A 67 7.46 -13.02 -11.07
C THR A 67 8.44 -13.81 -11.92
N ASP A 68 8.31 -13.70 -13.24
CA ASP A 68 9.28 -14.23 -14.18
C ASP A 68 10.46 -13.24 -14.38
N ASP A 69 11.46 -13.64 -15.17
CA ASP A 69 12.65 -12.83 -15.41
C ASP A 69 12.33 -11.51 -16.15
N ASP A 70 11.36 -11.52 -17.06
CA ASP A 70 10.96 -10.32 -17.81
C ASP A 70 10.27 -9.32 -16.88
N LEU A 71 9.36 -9.77 -16.05
CA LEU A 71 8.69 -8.94 -15.06
C LEU A 71 9.69 -8.37 -14.05
N ALA A 72 10.61 -9.19 -13.54
CA ALA A 72 11.66 -8.75 -12.63
C ALA A 72 12.54 -7.66 -13.24
N ARG A 73 12.90 -7.80 -14.51
CA ARG A 73 13.68 -6.81 -15.25
C ARG A 73 12.93 -5.49 -15.41
N ASP A 74 11.67 -5.54 -15.76
CA ASP A 74 10.81 -4.35 -15.90
C ASP A 74 10.65 -3.63 -14.55
N MET A 75 10.46 -4.36 -13.47
CA MET A 75 10.39 -3.80 -12.12
C MET A 75 11.68 -3.10 -11.72
N THR A 76 12.84 -3.69 -12.04
CA THR A 76 14.16 -3.08 -11.78
C THR A 76 14.32 -1.78 -12.56
N GLY A 77 13.97 -1.77 -13.84
CA GLY A 77 14.04 -0.57 -14.68
C GLY A 77 13.13 0.56 -14.19
N LEU A 78 11.93 0.24 -13.73
CA LEU A 78 11.04 1.22 -13.14
C LEU A 78 11.56 1.74 -11.80
N ALA A 79 12.12 0.88 -10.96
CA ALA A 79 12.71 1.30 -9.69
C ALA A 79 13.89 2.26 -9.90
N GLU A 80 14.74 2.01 -10.89
CA GLU A 80 15.84 2.91 -11.27
C GLU A 80 15.30 4.27 -11.72
N ARG A 81 14.28 4.27 -12.59
CA ARG A 81 13.63 5.50 -13.05
C ARG A 81 13.12 6.34 -11.87
N TYR A 82 12.45 5.72 -10.92
CA TYR A 82 11.88 6.45 -9.78
C TYR A 82 12.92 6.92 -8.76
N ARG A 83 14.14 6.36 -8.78
CA ARG A 83 15.27 6.86 -7.99
C ARG A 83 16.00 8.02 -8.68
N ASP A 84 15.78 8.21 -9.97
CA ASP A 84 16.42 9.29 -10.72
C ASP A 84 15.86 10.65 -10.27
N ASP A 85 16.75 11.54 -9.85
CA ASP A 85 16.39 12.88 -9.43
C ASP A 85 15.72 13.70 -10.54
N ALA A 86 16.13 13.50 -11.79
CA ALA A 86 15.50 14.16 -12.94
C ALA A 86 14.04 13.78 -13.09
N TRP A 87 13.67 12.56 -12.72
CA TRP A 87 12.27 12.13 -12.71
C TRP A 87 11.52 12.62 -11.48
N THR A 88 12.12 12.45 -10.30
CA THR A 88 11.51 12.76 -9.00
C THR A 88 11.18 14.25 -8.85
N TRP A 89 12.07 15.11 -9.35
CA TRP A 89 11.93 16.57 -9.23
C TRP A 89 11.43 17.23 -10.52
N ARG A 90 10.90 16.47 -11.43
CA ARG A 90 10.29 16.99 -12.65
C ARG A 90 9.07 17.84 -12.30
N ARG A 91 9.06 19.04 -12.85
CA ARG A 91 7.95 19.98 -12.73
C ARG A 91 7.22 20.18 -14.07
#